data_d3bdeb8b87205b9b3b57402267592126
#
_entry.id   d3bdeb8b87205b9b3b57402267592126
#
_cell.length_a   1.000
_cell.length_b   1.000
_cell.length_c   1.000
_cell.angle_alpha   90.00
_cell.angle_beta   90.00
_cell.angle_gamma   90.00
#
_symmetry.space_group_name_H-M   'P 1'
#
loop_
_entity.id
_entity.type
_entity.pdbx_description
1 polymer ?
#
loop_
_entity_poly.entity_id
_entity_poly.type
_entity_poly.pdbx_seq_one_letter_code
_entity_poly.pdbx_strand_id
1 'polypeptide(L)'
;MAIEPRSLGIEEFIQKRDQESMSTATDTPLSRIKPEKIDQAVIRFAGDSGDGMQITGSQFTNTVALYGNDIATFPDFPAEIRAPAGTLPGVSGYQLHFASADVFTPGDSVDVLIAMNPAALKVNIADLKANGILIVNSDSFGENDLRKAQMTVNPLEDHSLDKYRLFSVELERLTRAALEHLGLDAKSMDRCKNFFALGMCYWLQSLDGVHGSVDFGQVQE
;
A
#
# COMPACT_ATOMS: atom_id res chain seq x y z
N MET A 1 -12.95 4.78 -49.17
CA MET A 1 -11.81 5.54 -48.68
C MET A 1 -11.70 5.20 -47.18
N ALA A 2 -10.94 4.16 -46.87
CA ALA A 2 -10.81 3.62 -45.52
C ALA A 2 -9.75 4.44 -44.78
N ILE A 3 -10.10 4.90 -43.57
CA ILE A 3 -9.19 5.61 -42.68
C ILE A 3 -8.56 4.54 -41.78
N GLU A 4 -7.26 4.27 -42.00
CA GLU A 4 -6.49 3.40 -41.09
C GLU A 4 -6.26 4.11 -39.73
N PRO A 5 -6.40 3.40 -38.60
CA PRO A 5 -6.04 3.96 -37.31
C PRO A 5 -4.51 3.96 -37.17
N ARG A 6 -3.93 5.14 -36.95
CA ARG A 6 -2.51 5.32 -36.61
C ARG A 6 -2.24 4.80 -35.21
N SER A 7 -1.66 3.61 -35.10
CA SER A 7 -1.01 3.11 -33.88
C SER A 7 0.43 3.65 -33.81
N LEU A 8 0.58 4.91 -33.49
CA LEU A 8 1.88 5.55 -33.26
C LEU A 8 1.79 6.29 -31.92
N GLY A 9 2.45 5.81 -30.89
CA GLY A 9 2.61 6.57 -29.66
C GLY A 9 3.17 5.82 -28.45
N ILE A 10 2.89 4.54 -28.30
CA ILE A 10 3.30 3.82 -27.06
C ILE A 10 4.77 3.37 -27.14
N GLU A 11 5.22 2.85 -28.25
CA GLU A 11 6.62 2.41 -28.41
C GLU A 11 7.60 3.60 -28.45
N GLU A 12 7.21 4.70 -29.08
CA GLU A 12 8.01 5.93 -29.10
C GLU A 12 8.07 6.61 -27.73
N PHE A 13 7.00 6.53 -26.94
CA PHE A 13 6.95 7.00 -25.55
C PHE A 13 7.83 6.16 -24.63
N ILE A 14 7.85 4.84 -24.81
CA ILE A 14 8.69 3.92 -24.03
C ILE A 14 10.16 4.13 -24.38
N GLN A 15 10.53 4.23 -25.67
CA GLN A 15 11.92 4.49 -26.09
C GLN A 15 12.44 5.85 -25.64
N LYS A 16 11.61 6.88 -25.62
CA LYS A 16 12.02 8.22 -25.17
C LYS A 16 12.25 8.26 -23.65
N ARG A 17 11.46 7.52 -22.89
CA ARG A 17 11.62 7.38 -21.42
C ARG A 17 12.90 6.64 -21.04
N ASP A 18 13.27 5.63 -21.83
CA ASP A 18 14.49 4.85 -21.58
C ASP A 18 15.77 5.62 -21.92
N GLN A 19 15.70 6.62 -22.80
CA GLN A 19 16.85 7.50 -23.11
C GLN A 19 17.02 8.68 -22.15
N GLU A 20 15.95 9.20 -21.56
CA GLU A 20 16.03 10.29 -20.56
C GLU A 20 16.36 9.81 -19.16
N SER A 21 16.09 8.53 -18.80
CA SER A 21 16.41 7.97 -17.48
C SER A 21 17.86 7.54 -17.29
N MET A 22 18.69 7.54 -18.35
CA MET A 22 20.10 7.12 -18.28
C MET A 22 21.08 8.19 -17.84
N SER A 23 20.67 9.40 -17.47
CA SER A 23 21.59 10.53 -17.25
C SER A 23 21.81 10.96 -15.79
N THR A 24 21.06 10.48 -14.78
CA THR A 24 21.34 10.85 -13.37
C THR A 24 20.80 9.83 -12.37
N ALA A 25 21.20 8.57 -12.48
CA ALA A 25 20.97 7.62 -11.38
C ALA A 25 22.33 7.21 -10.80
N THR A 26 22.59 7.65 -9.59
CA THR A 26 23.66 7.11 -8.75
C THR A 26 23.41 5.61 -8.61
N ASP A 27 24.31 4.83 -9.15
CA ASP A 27 24.28 3.36 -9.18
C ASP A 27 24.26 2.78 -7.76
N THR A 28 23.09 2.61 -7.18
CA THR A 28 22.89 1.68 -6.06
C THR A 28 22.26 0.42 -6.67
N PRO A 29 22.98 -0.69 -6.72
CA PRO A 29 22.49 -1.87 -7.40
C PRO A 29 21.34 -2.49 -6.61
N LEU A 30 20.10 -2.32 -7.11
CA LEU A 30 18.88 -3.04 -6.70
C LEU A 30 18.99 -4.58 -6.85
N SER A 31 20.11 -5.07 -7.40
CA SER A 31 20.34 -6.47 -7.75
C SER A 31 20.77 -7.38 -6.58
N ARG A 32 20.70 -6.94 -5.31
CA ARG A 32 21.17 -7.74 -4.17
C ARG A 32 20.12 -8.13 -3.14
N ILE A 33 18.86 -7.79 -3.31
CA ILE A 33 17.82 -8.30 -2.43
C ILE A 33 17.45 -9.68 -2.96
N LYS A 34 17.93 -10.74 -2.30
CA LYS A 34 17.45 -12.10 -2.57
C LYS A 34 16.02 -12.16 -2.06
N PRO A 35 15.04 -12.54 -2.90
CA PRO A 35 13.68 -12.74 -2.43
C PRO A 35 13.68 -13.85 -1.37
N GLU A 36 13.10 -13.58 -0.22
CA GLU A 36 12.87 -14.55 0.83
C GLU A 36 11.51 -15.20 0.58
N LYS A 37 11.47 -16.52 0.48
CA LYS A 37 10.20 -17.23 0.32
C LYS A 37 9.49 -17.26 1.66
N ILE A 38 8.36 -16.58 1.78
CA ILE A 38 7.51 -16.58 2.95
C ILE A 38 6.34 -17.52 2.69
N ASP A 39 6.17 -18.55 3.55
CA ASP A 39 5.06 -19.51 3.42
C ASP A 39 3.72 -18.96 3.93
N GLN A 40 3.75 -17.92 4.75
CA GLN A 40 2.57 -17.23 5.28
C GLN A 40 2.89 -15.78 5.63
N ALA A 41 1.91 -14.90 5.55
CA ALA A 41 2.02 -13.52 6.03
C ALA A 41 0.69 -12.98 6.54
N VAL A 42 0.79 -12.07 7.52
CA VAL A 42 -0.34 -11.28 8.03
C VAL A 42 -0.11 -9.83 7.67
N ILE A 43 -1.01 -9.26 6.88
CA ILE A 43 -0.96 -7.87 6.43
C ILE A 43 -2.16 -7.11 7.01
N ARG A 44 -1.94 -5.92 7.54
CA ARG A 44 -3.00 -5.01 7.99
C ARG A 44 -2.93 -3.69 7.27
N PHE A 45 -4.05 -3.31 6.66
CA PHE A 45 -4.32 -1.98 6.11
C PHE A 45 -5.07 -1.18 7.16
N ALA A 46 -4.60 0.01 7.50
CA ALA A 46 -5.22 0.87 8.51
C ALA A 46 -5.25 2.34 8.05
N GLY A 47 -6.41 2.98 8.23
CA GLY A 47 -6.64 4.37 7.83
C GLY A 47 -7.96 4.87 8.39
N ASP A 48 -8.45 6.00 7.89
CA ASP A 48 -9.80 6.46 8.20
C ASP A 48 -10.85 5.65 7.43
N SER A 49 -12.09 5.67 7.91
CA SER A 49 -13.21 5.00 7.24
C SER A 49 -13.42 5.45 5.78
N GLY A 50 -12.96 6.66 5.42
CA GLY A 50 -12.99 7.22 4.07
C GLY A 50 -11.79 6.85 3.19
N ASP A 51 -10.74 6.27 3.74
CA ASP A 51 -9.50 5.95 3.01
C ASP A 51 -9.61 4.66 2.17
N GLY A 52 -10.75 3.97 2.20
CA GLY A 52 -11.00 2.79 1.37
C GLY A 52 -10.27 1.53 1.81
N MET A 53 -9.91 1.39 3.10
CA MET A 53 -9.18 0.24 3.62
C MET A 53 -9.89 -1.10 3.39
N GLN A 54 -11.20 -1.12 3.51
CA GLN A 54 -12.01 -2.32 3.25
C GLN A 54 -11.93 -2.75 1.78
N ILE A 55 -11.97 -1.80 0.84
CA ILE A 55 -11.86 -2.07 -0.60
C ILE A 55 -10.45 -2.59 -0.92
N THR A 56 -9.42 -1.91 -0.42
CA THR A 56 -8.02 -2.30 -0.63
C THR A 56 -7.76 -3.71 -0.12
N GLY A 57 -8.17 -3.99 1.13
CA GLY A 57 -8.03 -5.32 1.72
C GLY A 57 -8.78 -6.40 0.94
N SER A 58 -10.02 -6.13 0.52
CA SER A 58 -10.81 -7.08 -0.26
C SER A 58 -10.19 -7.37 -1.63
N GLN A 59 -9.66 -6.35 -2.33
CA GLN A 59 -8.98 -6.55 -3.62
C GLN A 59 -7.70 -7.37 -3.44
N PHE A 60 -6.91 -7.09 -2.41
CA PHE A 60 -5.73 -7.86 -2.10
C PHE A 60 -6.09 -9.32 -1.77
N THR A 61 -7.14 -9.55 -0.97
CA THR A 61 -7.67 -10.88 -0.66
C THR A 61 -8.04 -11.67 -1.91
N ASN A 62 -8.77 -11.04 -2.83
CA ASN A 62 -9.17 -11.68 -4.09
C ASN A 62 -7.94 -12.12 -4.91
N THR A 63 -6.93 -11.27 -4.98
CA THR A 63 -5.68 -11.60 -5.70
C THR A 63 -4.98 -12.78 -5.05
N VAL A 64 -4.79 -12.76 -3.73
CA VAL A 64 -4.11 -13.82 -2.98
C VAL A 64 -4.86 -15.16 -3.11
N ALA A 65 -6.21 -15.13 -3.11
CA ALA A 65 -7.06 -16.30 -3.34
C ALA A 65 -6.85 -16.90 -4.74
N LEU A 66 -6.73 -16.07 -5.77
CA LEU A 66 -6.47 -16.53 -7.14
C LEU A 66 -5.13 -17.30 -7.27
N TYR A 67 -4.17 -17.00 -6.40
CA TYR A 67 -2.90 -17.73 -6.33
C TYR A 67 -2.98 -19.03 -5.53
N GLY A 68 -4.16 -19.42 -5.05
CA GLY A 68 -4.40 -20.69 -4.36
C GLY A 68 -3.96 -20.72 -2.90
N ASN A 69 -3.73 -19.55 -2.29
CA ASN A 69 -3.48 -19.48 -0.86
C ASN A 69 -4.77 -19.69 -0.07
N ASP A 70 -4.65 -20.29 1.11
CA ASP A 70 -5.70 -20.26 2.13
C ASP A 70 -5.70 -18.94 2.87
N ILE A 71 -6.87 -18.49 3.34
CA ILE A 71 -7.08 -17.10 3.74
C ILE A 71 -8.00 -17.00 4.95
N ALA A 72 -7.62 -16.16 5.92
CA ALA A 72 -8.52 -15.65 6.94
C ALA A 72 -8.48 -14.12 6.98
N THR A 73 -9.64 -13.47 7.03
CA THR A 73 -9.76 -12.01 7.04
C THR A 73 -10.44 -11.49 8.28
N PHE A 74 -10.06 -10.28 8.68
CA PHE A 74 -10.68 -9.54 9.78
C PHE A 74 -10.89 -8.08 9.36
N PRO A 75 -12.09 -7.72 8.90
CA PRO A 75 -12.47 -6.32 8.69
C PRO A 75 -12.69 -5.66 10.05
N ASP A 76 -12.02 -4.55 10.29
CA ASP A 76 -12.13 -3.74 11.49
C ASP A 76 -12.76 -2.40 11.15
N PHE A 77 -13.90 -2.10 11.78
CA PHE A 77 -14.66 -0.88 11.54
C PHE A 77 -14.41 0.14 12.64
N PRO A 78 -14.58 1.45 12.35
CA PRO A 78 -14.36 2.50 13.33
C PRO A 78 -15.20 2.28 14.59
N ALA A 79 -14.61 2.54 15.73
CA ALA A 79 -15.31 2.47 17.02
C ALA A 79 -16.47 3.49 17.11
N GLU A 80 -16.37 4.60 16.37
CA GLU A 80 -17.39 5.64 16.26
C GLU A 80 -17.74 5.88 14.78
N ILE A 81 -19.01 5.70 14.41
CA ILE A 81 -19.51 5.71 13.02
C ILE A 81 -19.27 7.04 12.30
N ARG A 82 -19.20 8.16 13.03
CA ARG A 82 -19.03 9.51 12.48
C ARG A 82 -17.86 10.25 13.14
N ALA A 83 -16.84 9.53 13.56
CA ALA A 83 -15.64 10.17 14.09
C ALA A 83 -15.01 11.09 13.03
N PRO A 84 -14.46 12.24 13.45
CA PRO A 84 -13.70 13.09 12.56
C PRO A 84 -12.49 12.36 11.98
N ALA A 85 -12.17 12.61 10.71
CA ALA A 85 -11.02 12.03 10.04
C ALA A 85 -9.70 12.37 10.77
N GLY A 86 -8.82 11.39 10.88
CA GLY A 86 -7.54 11.50 11.56
C GLY A 86 -7.61 11.34 13.08
N THR A 87 -8.75 10.97 13.65
CA THR A 87 -8.91 10.70 15.09
C THR A 87 -8.90 9.22 15.42
N LEU A 88 -8.47 8.85 16.64
CA LEU A 88 -8.37 7.44 17.04
C LEU A 88 -9.69 6.67 16.90
N PRO A 89 -10.88 7.22 17.29
CA PRO A 89 -12.14 6.52 17.13
C PRO A 89 -12.56 6.29 15.66
N GLY A 90 -11.98 7.03 14.72
CA GLY A 90 -12.31 6.97 13.29
C GLY A 90 -11.46 5.97 12.50
N VAL A 91 -10.52 5.30 13.15
CA VAL A 91 -9.64 4.33 12.49
C VAL A 91 -10.44 3.11 12.05
N SER A 92 -10.24 2.74 10.79
CA SER A 92 -10.74 1.52 10.17
C SER A 92 -9.55 0.69 9.73
N GLY A 93 -9.69 -0.62 9.79
CA GLY A 93 -8.64 -1.56 9.40
C GLY A 93 -9.19 -2.74 8.61
N TYR A 94 -8.29 -3.40 7.92
CA TYR A 94 -8.54 -4.68 7.28
C TYR A 94 -7.32 -5.55 7.43
N GLN A 95 -7.45 -6.67 8.12
CA GLN A 95 -6.37 -7.64 8.27
C GLN A 95 -6.62 -8.86 7.40
N LEU A 96 -5.56 -9.33 6.77
CA LEU A 96 -5.52 -10.53 5.96
C LEU A 96 -4.37 -11.40 6.43
N HIS A 97 -4.67 -12.64 6.80
CA HIS A 97 -3.72 -13.73 6.97
C HIS A 97 -3.84 -14.66 5.78
N PHE A 98 -2.75 -14.95 5.11
CA PHE A 98 -2.71 -15.89 4.00
C PHE A 98 -1.50 -16.81 4.11
N ALA A 99 -1.65 -18.04 3.64
CA ALA A 99 -0.60 -19.03 3.64
C ALA A 99 -0.78 -20.06 2.51
N SER A 100 0.30 -20.78 2.21
CA SER A 100 0.26 -21.95 1.34
C SER A 100 -0.31 -23.22 2.02
N ALA A 101 -0.54 -23.15 3.34
CA ALA A 101 -1.17 -24.19 4.17
C ALA A 101 -2.46 -23.65 4.79
N ASP A 102 -3.25 -24.51 5.47
CA ASP A 102 -4.52 -24.14 6.09
C ASP A 102 -4.38 -22.99 7.09
N VAL A 103 -5.22 -21.97 6.98
CA VAL A 103 -5.26 -20.80 7.85
C VAL A 103 -6.56 -20.80 8.64
N PHE A 104 -6.47 -20.84 9.97
CA PHE A 104 -7.65 -20.94 10.85
C PHE A 104 -8.03 -19.63 11.54
N THR A 105 -7.14 -18.64 11.57
CA THR A 105 -7.36 -17.35 12.25
C THR A 105 -6.74 -16.19 11.47
N PRO A 106 -7.28 -14.95 11.62
CA PRO A 106 -6.67 -13.77 11.02
C PRO A 106 -5.27 -13.40 11.55
N GLY A 107 -4.81 -14.08 12.60
CA GLY A 107 -3.53 -13.83 13.29
C GLY A 107 -3.61 -12.74 14.35
N ASP A 108 -2.80 -12.87 15.41
CA ASP A 108 -2.75 -11.93 16.54
C ASP A 108 -1.73 -10.81 16.32
N SER A 109 -0.71 -11.04 15.50
CA SER A 109 0.33 -10.06 15.18
C SER A 109 0.55 -10.00 13.67
N VAL A 110 0.94 -8.82 13.18
CA VAL A 110 1.07 -8.57 11.75
C VAL A 110 2.54 -8.51 11.32
N ASP A 111 2.81 -8.99 10.11
CA ASP A 111 4.12 -8.92 9.46
C ASP A 111 4.30 -7.60 8.72
N VAL A 112 3.20 -7.07 8.17
CA VAL A 112 3.17 -5.82 7.40
C VAL A 112 2.01 -4.95 7.89
N LEU A 113 2.32 -3.71 8.28
CA LEU A 113 1.33 -2.69 8.61
C LEU A 113 1.41 -1.55 7.60
N ILE A 114 0.29 -1.24 6.96
CA ILE A 114 0.12 -0.05 6.13
C ILE A 114 -0.72 0.95 6.91
N ALA A 115 -0.14 2.09 7.31
CA ALA A 115 -0.81 3.12 8.08
C ALA A 115 -0.96 4.41 7.26
N MET A 116 -2.18 4.76 6.92
CA MET A 116 -2.50 5.91 6.06
C MET A 116 -2.39 7.26 6.77
N ASN A 117 -2.38 7.26 8.11
CA ASN A 117 -2.29 8.48 8.94
C ASN A 117 -1.76 8.16 10.36
N PRO A 118 -1.41 9.17 11.18
CA PRO A 118 -0.90 8.98 12.53
C PRO A 118 -1.85 8.24 13.49
N ALA A 119 -3.17 8.45 13.35
CA ALA A 119 -4.14 7.76 14.19
C ALA A 119 -4.15 6.25 13.90
N ALA A 120 -4.13 5.87 12.61
CA ALA A 120 -4.02 4.49 12.18
C ALA A 120 -2.72 3.84 12.66
N LEU A 121 -1.61 4.56 12.58
CA LEU A 121 -0.33 4.09 13.13
C LEU A 121 -0.44 3.83 14.63
N LYS A 122 -0.91 4.81 15.39
CA LYS A 122 -0.98 4.75 16.86
C LYS A 122 -1.84 3.58 17.36
N VAL A 123 -2.96 3.34 16.70
CA VAL A 123 -3.89 2.25 17.09
C VAL A 123 -3.30 0.87 16.82
N ASN A 124 -2.53 0.72 15.71
CA ASN A 124 -2.16 -0.61 15.21
C ASN A 124 -0.70 -0.99 15.40
N ILE A 125 0.18 -0.05 15.77
CA ILE A 125 1.63 -0.30 15.82
C ILE A 125 2.03 -1.35 16.85
N ALA A 126 1.25 -1.54 17.90
CA ALA A 126 1.53 -2.53 18.95
C ALA A 126 1.45 -3.98 18.44
N ASP A 127 0.64 -4.23 17.41
CA ASP A 127 0.44 -5.55 16.82
C ASP A 127 1.50 -5.89 15.77
N LEU A 128 2.31 -4.91 15.32
CA LEU A 128 3.37 -5.14 14.34
C LEU A 128 4.55 -5.84 14.99
N LYS A 129 4.97 -6.96 14.40
CA LYS A 129 6.13 -7.75 14.84
C LYS A 129 7.41 -6.92 14.81
N ALA A 130 8.35 -7.20 15.70
CA ALA A 130 9.70 -6.65 15.60
C ALA A 130 10.33 -7.01 14.24
N ASN A 131 11.04 -6.06 13.61
CA ASN A 131 11.51 -6.15 12.23
C ASN A 131 10.41 -6.30 11.16
N GLY A 132 9.13 -6.19 11.53
CA GLY A 132 8.02 -6.15 10.58
C GLY A 132 8.12 -4.94 9.65
N ILE A 133 7.43 -5.03 8.52
CA ILE A 133 7.39 -3.96 7.53
C ILE A 133 6.33 -2.94 7.93
N LEU A 134 6.73 -1.68 8.03
CA LEU A 134 5.85 -0.55 8.29
C LEU A 134 5.85 0.39 7.10
N ILE A 135 4.70 0.53 6.43
CA ILE A 135 4.50 1.50 5.35
C ILE A 135 3.63 2.62 5.89
N VAL A 136 4.09 3.86 5.79
CA VAL A 136 3.33 5.03 6.22
C VAL A 136 3.15 6.03 5.09
N ASN A 137 1.98 6.66 5.03
CA ASN A 137 1.73 7.81 4.17
C ASN A 137 2.28 9.08 4.82
N SER A 138 3.50 9.47 4.48
CA SER A 138 4.16 10.64 5.08
C SER A 138 3.47 11.97 4.81
N ASP A 139 2.70 12.10 3.75
CA ASP A 139 1.93 13.31 3.44
C ASP A 139 0.89 13.64 4.52
N SER A 140 0.47 12.64 5.32
CA SER A 140 -0.55 12.78 6.37
C SER A 140 0.04 12.94 7.79
N PHE A 141 1.36 13.20 7.94
CA PHE A 141 2.02 13.36 9.26
C PHE A 141 2.30 14.83 9.62
N GLY A 142 1.43 15.75 9.20
CA GLY A 142 1.51 17.16 9.59
C GLY A 142 1.08 17.40 11.05
N GLU A 143 1.44 18.55 11.61
CA GLU A 143 1.15 18.93 13.00
C GLU A 143 -0.34 18.78 13.38
N ASN A 144 -1.25 19.16 12.47
CA ASN A 144 -2.68 19.03 12.68
C ASN A 144 -3.13 17.56 12.79
N ASP A 145 -2.53 16.67 12.01
CA ASP A 145 -2.91 15.26 11.98
C ASP A 145 -2.31 14.52 13.19
N LEU A 146 -1.08 14.86 13.57
CA LEU A 146 -0.47 14.40 14.82
C LEU A 146 -1.32 14.82 16.04
N ARG A 147 -1.80 16.07 16.08
CA ARG A 147 -2.67 16.56 17.16
C ARG A 147 -4.00 15.80 17.22
N LYS A 148 -4.66 15.55 16.08
CA LYS A 148 -5.89 14.74 16.00
C LYS A 148 -5.66 13.31 16.51
N ALA A 149 -4.51 12.73 16.19
CA ALA A 149 -4.08 11.42 16.67
C ALA A 149 -3.61 11.45 18.14
N GLN A 150 -3.65 12.61 18.81
CA GLN A 150 -3.15 12.80 20.18
C GLN A 150 -1.67 12.38 20.32
N MET A 151 -0.87 12.71 19.31
CA MET A 151 0.58 12.57 19.32
C MET A 151 1.23 13.92 19.57
N THR A 152 2.23 13.98 20.43
CA THR A 152 2.98 15.20 20.79
C THR A 152 4.29 15.32 20.01
N VAL A 153 4.78 14.21 19.50
CA VAL A 153 6.01 14.12 18.72
C VAL A 153 5.73 13.34 17.44
N ASN A 154 6.42 13.70 16.36
CA ASN A 154 6.32 12.98 15.11
C ASN A 154 7.12 11.66 15.18
N PRO A 155 6.46 10.50 15.12
CA PRO A 155 7.15 9.21 15.24
C PRO A 155 8.08 8.91 14.04
N LEU A 156 7.95 9.65 12.93
CA LEU A 156 8.85 9.53 11.79
C LEU A 156 10.21 10.21 12.03
N GLU A 157 10.34 11.02 13.10
CA GLU A 157 11.51 11.83 13.41
C GLU A 157 12.15 11.49 14.77
N ASP A 158 11.43 10.80 15.66
CA ASP A 158 11.84 10.58 17.06
C ASP A 158 12.53 9.22 17.30
N HIS A 159 12.85 8.47 16.25
CA HIS A 159 13.46 7.14 16.31
C HIS A 159 12.64 6.07 17.02
N SER A 160 11.38 6.32 17.37
CA SER A 160 10.50 5.34 18.03
C SER A 160 10.16 4.14 17.13
N LEU A 161 10.32 4.31 15.81
CA LEU A 161 10.03 3.31 14.79
C LEU A 161 11.26 2.53 14.31
N ASP A 162 12.46 2.76 14.85
CA ASP A 162 13.71 2.14 14.40
C ASP A 162 13.73 0.60 14.53
N LYS A 163 12.85 0.04 15.37
CA LYS A 163 12.70 -1.41 15.51
C LYS A 163 11.92 -2.07 14.38
N TYR A 164 11.41 -1.28 13.44
CA TYR A 164 10.65 -1.74 12.28
C TYR A 164 11.38 -1.41 10.98
N ARG A 165 11.03 -2.12 9.92
CA ARG A 165 11.49 -1.79 8.56
C ARG A 165 10.56 -0.71 7.99
N LEU A 166 10.88 0.55 8.26
CA LEU A 166 10.06 1.71 7.91
C LEU A 166 10.21 2.11 6.44
N PHE A 167 9.08 2.21 5.75
CA PHE A 167 8.94 2.81 4.43
C PHE A 167 8.02 4.04 4.53
N SER A 168 8.63 5.22 4.54
CA SER A 168 7.92 6.50 4.56
C SER A 168 7.68 6.95 3.12
N VAL A 169 6.42 7.01 2.68
CA VAL A 169 6.03 7.20 1.28
C VAL A 169 5.03 8.35 1.16
N GLU A 170 5.29 9.29 0.27
CA GLU A 170 4.41 10.41 -0.06
C GLU A 170 3.28 9.93 -1.01
N LEU A 171 2.34 9.16 -0.46
CA LEU A 171 1.31 8.47 -1.25
C LEU A 171 0.40 9.43 -2.03
N GLU A 172 0.03 10.56 -1.45
CA GLU A 172 -0.83 11.55 -2.12
C GLU A 172 -0.10 12.23 -3.27
N ARG A 173 1.14 12.66 -3.03
CA ARG A 173 1.98 13.27 -4.05
C ARG A 173 2.24 12.32 -5.22
N LEU A 174 2.62 11.09 -4.92
CA LEU A 174 2.89 10.08 -5.95
C LEU A 174 1.64 9.67 -6.71
N THR A 175 0.49 9.54 -6.03
CA THR A 175 -0.79 9.25 -6.67
C THR A 175 -1.21 10.36 -7.63
N ARG A 176 -1.10 11.63 -7.21
CA ARG A 176 -1.42 12.77 -8.07
C ARG A 176 -0.51 12.81 -9.30
N ALA A 177 0.80 12.62 -9.13
CA ALA A 177 1.75 12.58 -10.24
C ALA A 177 1.42 11.44 -11.24
N ALA A 178 1.05 10.27 -10.75
CA ALA A 178 0.66 9.14 -11.59
C ALA A 178 -0.63 9.39 -12.41
N LEU A 179 -1.57 10.18 -11.86
CA LEU A 179 -2.89 10.41 -12.44
C LEU A 179 -3.02 11.76 -13.17
N GLU A 180 -1.98 12.60 -13.18
CA GLU A 180 -2.00 13.95 -13.76
C GLU A 180 -2.49 13.96 -15.21
N HIS A 181 -2.08 12.96 -15.99
CA HIS A 181 -2.44 12.83 -17.41
C HIS A 181 -3.92 12.54 -17.66
N LEU A 182 -4.69 12.14 -16.63
CA LEU A 182 -6.12 11.82 -16.76
C LEU A 182 -7.03 13.05 -16.63
N GLY A 183 -6.51 14.23 -16.27
CA GLY A 183 -7.29 15.45 -16.10
C GLY A 183 -8.34 15.40 -14.98
N LEU A 184 -8.13 14.56 -13.98
CA LEU A 184 -9.00 14.44 -12.81
C LEU A 184 -8.82 15.61 -11.86
N ASP A 185 -9.86 15.96 -11.12
CA ASP A 185 -9.74 16.91 -10.00
C ASP A 185 -8.91 16.33 -8.85
N ALA A 186 -8.28 17.21 -8.05
CA ALA A 186 -7.40 16.78 -6.95
C ALA A 186 -8.08 15.84 -5.95
N LYS A 187 -9.36 16.06 -5.63
CA LYS A 187 -10.12 15.22 -4.70
C LYS A 187 -10.33 13.81 -5.24
N SER A 188 -10.57 13.69 -6.54
CA SER A 188 -10.70 12.38 -7.20
C SER A 188 -9.38 11.65 -7.24
N MET A 189 -8.27 12.34 -7.50
CA MET A 189 -6.93 11.74 -7.43
C MET A 189 -6.59 11.26 -6.01
N ASP A 190 -6.85 12.08 -4.99
CA ASP A 190 -6.57 11.73 -3.58
C ASP A 190 -7.33 10.47 -3.11
N ARG A 191 -8.50 10.21 -3.66
CA ARG A 191 -9.27 8.98 -3.38
C ARG A 191 -8.61 7.71 -3.90
N CYS A 192 -7.67 7.83 -4.83
CA CYS A 192 -6.97 6.70 -5.42
C CYS A 192 -5.70 6.30 -4.65
N LYS A 193 -5.31 7.02 -3.59
CA LYS A 193 -4.08 6.75 -2.82
C LYS A 193 -4.06 5.34 -2.20
N ASN A 194 -5.22 4.79 -1.86
CA ASN A 194 -5.35 3.43 -1.37
C ASN A 194 -4.94 2.38 -2.41
N PHE A 195 -5.22 2.61 -3.69
CA PHE A 195 -4.77 1.72 -4.77
C PHE A 195 -3.26 1.82 -5.01
N PHE A 196 -2.64 2.97 -4.73
CA PHE A 196 -1.19 3.08 -4.74
C PHE A 196 -0.58 2.21 -3.63
N ALA A 197 -1.13 2.28 -2.41
CA ALA A 197 -0.72 1.42 -1.31
C ALA A 197 -0.93 -0.07 -1.63
N LEU A 198 -2.03 -0.43 -2.31
CA LEU A 198 -2.28 -1.79 -2.80
C LEU A 198 -1.20 -2.23 -3.78
N GLY A 199 -0.83 -1.37 -4.73
CA GLY A 199 0.25 -1.63 -5.70
C GLY A 199 1.59 -1.90 -5.02
N MET A 200 1.91 -1.19 -3.94
CA MET A 200 3.11 -1.45 -3.13
C MET A 200 3.06 -2.84 -2.48
N CYS A 201 1.90 -3.28 -2.00
CA CYS A 201 1.76 -4.62 -1.43
C CYS A 201 1.98 -5.72 -2.48
N TYR A 202 1.47 -5.53 -3.69
CA TYR A 202 1.74 -6.45 -4.80
C TYR A 202 3.23 -6.48 -5.17
N TRP A 203 3.88 -5.33 -5.16
CA TRP A 203 5.31 -5.25 -5.40
C TRP A 203 6.12 -5.97 -4.32
N LEU A 204 5.77 -5.79 -3.04
CA LEU A 204 6.40 -6.53 -1.93
C LEU A 204 6.24 -8.04 -2.09
N GLN A 205 5.05 -8.53 -2.42
CA GLN A 205 4.82 -9.96 -2.70
C GLN A 205 5.69 -10.48 -3.84
N SER A 206 5.90 -9.67 -4.87
CA SER A 206 6.73 -10.06 -6.02
C SER A 206 8.20 -10.19 -5.65
N LEU A 207 8.69 -9.40 -4.67
CA LEU A 207 10.06 -9.50 -4.16
C LEU A 207 10.28 -10.73 -3.28
N ASP A 208 9.27 -11.17 -2.55
CA ASP A 208 9.35 -12.30 -1.63
C ASP A 208 9.19 -13.66 -2.33
N GLY A 209 9.22 -13.70 -3.67
CA GLY A 209 9.28 -14.94 -4.46
C GLY A 209 7.97 -15.71 -4.50
N VAL A 210 6.84 -15.12 -4.15
CA VAL A 210 5.50 -15.60 -4.52
C VAL A 210 5.37 -15.33 -6.03
N HIS A 211 6.01 -16.17 -6.85
CA HIS A 211 5.92 -16.13 -8.28
C HIS A 211 4.54 -16.64 -8.74
N GLY A 212 3.56 -15.75 -8.69
CA GLY A 212 2.51 -15.76 -9.68
C GLY A 212 2.81 -14.58 -10.60
N SER A 213 3.32 -14.84 -11.77
CA SER A 213 3.37 -13.85 -12.83
C SER A 213 1.94 -13.39 -13.09
N VAL A 214 1.59 -12.17 -12.63
CA VAL A 214 0.33 -11.53 -13.04
C VAL A 214 0.56 -11.13 -14.48
N ASP A 215 0.12 -11.97 -15.39
CA ASP A 215 -0.04 -11.57 -16.78
C ASP A 215 -1.26 -10.64 -16.84
N PHE A 216 -1.03 -9.33 -16.83
CA PHE A 216 -2.06 -8.30 -17.00
C PHE A 216 -2.68 -8.31 -18.42
N GLY A 217 -2.32 -9.29 -19.26
CA GLY A 217 -2.75 -9.40 -20.66
C GLY A 217 -4.12 -10.06 -20.90
N GLN A 218 -4.82 -10.55 -19.87
CA GLN A 218 -6.12 -11.23 -20.04
C GLN A 218 -7.20 -10.66 -19.11
N VAL A 219 -7.49 -9.37 -19.26
CA VAL A 219 -8.84 -8.86 -18.97
C VAL A 219 -9.49 -8.58 -20.32
N GLN A 220 -10.00 -9.61 -20.95
CA GLN A 220 -10.95 -9.48 -22.06
C GLN A 220 -12.35 -9.69 -21.51
N GLU A 221 -13.17 -8.62 -21.68
CA GLU A 221 -14.64 -8.49 -21.73
C GLU A 221 -15.47 -9.13 -20.60
#